data_8e29269513e1a24c825233384cf6c036
#
_entry.id   8e29269513e1a24c825233384cf6c036
#
_cell.length_a   1.000
_cell.length_b   1.000
_cell.length_c   1.000
_cell.angle_alpha   90.00
_cell.angle_beta   90.00
_cell.angle_gamma   90.00
#
_symmetry.space_group_name_H-M   'P 1'
#
loop_
_entity.id
_entity.type
_entity.pdbx_description
1 polymer ?
#
loop_
_entity_poly.entity_id
_entity_poly.type
_entity_poly.pdbx_seq_one_letter_code
_entity_poly.pdbx_strand_id
1 'polypeptide(L)'
;MNYKDLYNEQLNRHYCTARELQYSNIYNYHLSLEELNGFYDFIDNNGDTISDLFEKLPLKSFNSKNIYFSKCREFDIQMHTFFDLLKADLEENENYLAIRNMPEVLKSRIYSEVEGTLDIENVPTTRRRFEELVYKDDKPKNANDRIIKNMANAIEYVLKRPSFTKENLRYLYDLLSKDSLEYEDRLKDGELYRDDKVFVDGYEGCPSNKIEECMDSLFNFVNGNLAKNSVIRFLLPHIAHYYILYIHPYFDYNGRTARMVSLWIYYLINNDSYPPFISDAINQTKGNYYSALSESRNAHNDITYFLLYIFDVSILYFLTYKNIEHIDALLKEKSIVISNTDKDYIKRILVSAKGPFVYTDFTSWNRIQISKQGAFKILNRFTEYGILKEVETTSNKKLFDINKEMIAYEKK
;
A
#
# COMPACT_ATOMS: atom_id res chain seq x y z
N MET A 1 25.79 -7.13 25.70
CA MET A 1 25.80 -6.56 24.30
C MET A 1 25.76 -5.04 24.35
N ASN A 2 26.53 -4.33 23.51
CA ASN A 2 26.42 -2.87 23.40
C ASN A 2 25.30 -2.53 22.39
N TYR A 3 24.13 -2.14 22.87
CA TYR A 3 22.97 -1.84 22.03
C TYR A 3 23.19 -0.62 21.12
N LYS A 4 24.03 0.34 21.52
CA LYS A 4 24.38 1.50 20.68
C LYS A 4 25.17 1.06 19.44
N ASP A 5 26.12 0.17 19.60
CA ASP A 5 26.92 -0.34 18.49
C ASP A 5 26.06 -1.20 17.56
N LEU A 6 25.20 -2.04 18.13
CA LEU A 6 24.22 -2.83 17.37
C LEU A 6 23.30 -1.91 16.56
N TYR A 7 22.74 -0.85 17.16
CA TYR A 7 21.87 0.11 16.47
C TYR A 7 22.60 0.81 15.33
N ASN A 8 23.82 1.28 15.56
CA ASN A 8 24.63 1.90 14.52
C ASN A 8 24.94 0.93 13.35
N GLU A 9 25.14 -0.34 13.63
CA GLU A 9 25.33 -1.35 12.60
C GLU A 9 24.05 -1.57 11.78
N GLN A 10 22.88 -1.67 12.43
CA GLN A 10 21.57 -1.75 11.78
C GLN A 10 21.33 -0.57 10.81
N LEU A 11 21.63 0.64 11.26
CA LEU A 11 21.44 1.84 10.46
C LEU A 11 22.29 1.87 9.19
N ASN A 12 23.50 1.30 9.23
CA ASN A 12 24.48 1.40 8.13
C ASN A 12 24.47 0.19 7.18
N ARG A 13 23.95 -0.96 7.61
CA ARG A 13 23.96 -2.20 6.81
C ARG A 13 22.58 -2.60 6.33
N HIS A 14 21.79 -3.15 7.22
CA HIS A 14 20.43 -3.63 6.97
C HIS A 14 19.62 -3.46 8.26
N TYR A 15 18.43 -2.89 8.14
CA TYR A 15 17.54 -2.69 9.28
C TYR A 15 16.76 -3.98 9.55
N CYS A 16 17.36 -4.85 10.33
CA CYS A 16 16.86 -6.19 10.59
C CYS A 16 15.54 -6.19 11.36
N THR A 17 14.61 -7.03 10.94
CA THR A 17 13.40 -7.36 11.71
C THR A 17 13.73 -8.11 12.99
N ALA A 18 12.78 -8.17 13.94
CA ALA A 18 12.93 -8.96 15.16
C ALA A 18 13.33 -10.42 14.88
N ARG A 19 12.72 -11.01 13.83
CA ARG A 19 13.02 -12.37 13.40
C ARG A 19 14.46 -12.51 12.88
N GLU A 20 14.95 -11.54 12.12
CA GLU A 20 16.33 -11.56 11.62
C GLU A 20 17.33 -11.37 12.73
N LEU A 21 17.06 -10.49 13.69
CA LEU A 21 17.90 -10.31 14.88
C LEU A 21 18.01 -11.58 15.74
N GLN A 22 16.95 -12.40 15.80
CA GLN A 22 16.92 -13.62 16.59
C GLN A 22 17.45 -14.86 15.85
N TYR A 23 17.15 -14.98 14.54
CA TYR A 23 17.29 -16.27 13.86
C TYR A 23 18.07 -16.23 12.54
N SER A 24 18.53 -15.06 12.06
CA SER A 24 19.22 -14.99 10.79
C SER A 24 20.67 -15.46 10.89
N ASN A 25 21.02 -16.46 10.08
CA ASN A 25 22.41 -16.89 9.89
C ASN A 25 23.21 -15.90 8.99
N ILE A 26 22.54 -15.01 8.28
CA ILE A 26 23.19 -14.01 7.40
C ILE A 26 23.78 -12.88 8.26
N TYR A 27 23.01 -12.40 9.24
CA TYR A 27 23.40 -11.29 10.10
C TYR A 27 24.08 -11.75 11.40
N ASN A 28 23.81 -12.98 11.81
CA ASN A 28 24.51 -13.69 12.91
C ASN A 28 24.45 -12.99 14.28
N TYR A 29 23.32 -12.29 14.58
CA TYR A 29 23.14 -11.63 15.89
C TYR A 29 22.63 -12.58 16.96
N HIS A 30 21.67 -13.44 16.64
CA HIS A 30 21.07 -14.47 17.52
C HIS A 30 20.64 -13.95 18.89
N LEU A 31 19.94 -12.80 18.93
CA LEU A 31 19.46 -12.22 20.16
C LEU A 31 18.45 -13.12 20.86
N SER A 32 18.58 -13.30 22.17
CA SER A 32 17.50 -13.82 23.01
C SER A 32 16.32 -12.83 23.03
N LEU A 33 15.15 -13.27 23.48
CA LEU A 33 13.98 -12.40 23.64
C LEU A 33 14.26 -11.24 24.62
N GLU A 34 15.02 -11.50 25.69
CA GLU A 34 15.41 -10.48 26.67
C GLU A 34 16.34 -9.43 26.05
N GLU A 35 17.35 -9.86 25.29
CA GLU A 35 18.25 -8.94 24.57
C GLU A 35 17.52 -8.13 23.50
N LEU A 36 16.58 -8.74 22.78
CA LEU A 36 15.76 -8.05 21.78
C LEU A 36 14.89 -6.96 22.43
N ASN A 37 14.20 -7.28 23.52
CA ASN A 37 13.43 -6.29 24.28
C ASN A 37 14.32 -5.18 24.83
N GLY A 38 15.49 -5.54 25.39
CA GLY A 38 16.48 -4.56 25.86
C GLY A 38 16.99 -3.64 24.74
N PHE A 39 17.15 -4.17 23.53
CA PHE A 39 17.51 -3.37 22.35
C PHE A 39 16.43 -2.35 21.97
N TYR A 40 15.17 -2.76 21.90
CA TYR A 40 14.07 -1.82 21.61
C TYR A 40 13.83 -0.82 22.72
N ASP A 41 13.96 -1.24 23.99
CA ASP A 41 13.93 -0.31 25.14
C ASP A 41 15.07 0.70 25.09
N PHE A 42 16.27 0.29 24.65
CA PHE A 42 17.40 1.20 24.46
C PHE A 42 17.05 2.28 23.41
N ILE A 43 16.49 1.91 22.25
CA ILE A 43 16.13 2.87 21.21
C ILE A 43 15.03 3.81 21.73
N ASP A 44 13.96 3.29 22.31
CA ASP A 44 12.83 4.08 22.83
C ASP A 44 13.26 5.10 23.90
N ASN A 45 14.18 4.72 24.80
CA ASN A 45 14.63 5.55 25.91
C ASN A 45 15.76 6.52 25.55
N ASN A 46 16.52 6.28 24.47
CA ASN A 46 17.69 7.08 24.10
C ASN A 46 17.51 7.89 22.82
N GLY A 47 16.29 8.00 22.29
CA GLY A 47 16.01 8.74 21.06
C GLY A 47 16.56 10.17 21.05
N ASP A 48 16.57 10.86 22.20
CA ASP A 48 17.10 12.23 22.31
C ASP A 48 18.63 12.29 22.16
N THR A 49 19.36 11.22 22.52
CA THR A 49 20.82 11.13 22.42
C THR A 49 21.29 10.63 21.05
N ILE A 50 20.40 10.10 20.25
CA ILE A 50 20.64 9.60 18.89
C ILE A 50 19.75 10.35 17.86
N SER A 51 19.35 11.59 18.17
CA SER A 51 18.36 12.38 17.44
C SER A 51 18.65 12.59 15.95
N ASP A 52 19.91 12.57 15.53
CA ASP A 52 20.27 12.68 14.11
C ASP A 52 19.87 11.44 13.29
N LEU A 53 19.72 10.29 13.97
CA LEU A 53 19.45 8.98 13.37
C LEU A 53 18.04 8.45 13.65
N PHE A 54 17.28 9.19 14.43
CA PHE A 54 16.00 8.80 15.00
C PHE A 54 15.01 9.98 14.91
N GLU A 55 13.79 9.73 14.49
CA GLU A 55 12.74 10.74 14.43
C GLU A 55 11.54 10.32 15.28
N LYS A 56 11.39 10.95 16.44
CA LYS A 56 10.24 10.75 17.30
C LYS A 56 9.05 11.55 16.80
N LEU A 57 7.94 10.89 16.59
CA LEU A 57 6.72 11.52 16.13
C LEU A 57 5.87 11.99 17.31
N PRO A 58 5.27 13.21 17.25
CA PRO A 58 4.41 13.72 18.31
C PRO A 58 2.99 13.10 18.25
N LEU A 59 2.96 11.78 18.10
CA LEU A 59 1.74 10.98 18.06
C LEU A 59 1.55 10.26 19.40
N LYS A 60 0.33 10.24 19.91
CA LYS A 60 -0.01 9.53 21.13
C LYS A 60 -0.05 8.04 20.92
N SER A 61 0.54 7.27 21.80
CA SER A 61 0.41 5.81 21.81
C SER A 61 -0.44 5.35 22.99
N PHE A 62 -1.09 4.21 22.85
CA PHE A 62 -1.87 3.64 23.94
C PHE A 62 -1.06 2.64 24.80
N ASN A 63 0.14 2.27 24.39
CA ASN A 63 1.05 1.35 25.09
C ASN A 63 2.21 2.04 25.83
N SER A 64 2.17 3.37 25.95
CA SER A 64 3.19 4.21 26.62
C SER A 64 4.57 4.17 25.97
N LYS A 65 4.73 3.61 24.75
CA LYS A 65 5.95 3.67 23.96
C LYS A 65 5.89 4.83 22.97
N ASN A 66 7.01 5.39 22.57
CA ASN A 66 7.07 6.41 21.53
C ASN A 66 6.70 5.80 20.17
N ILE A 67 6.19 6.62 19.27
CA ILE A 67 6.07 6.27 17.85
C ILE A 67 7.22 6.99 17.14
N TYR A 68 8.05 6.24 16.42
CA TYR A 68 9.26 6.77 15.83
C TYR A 68 9.65 6.01 14.56
N PHE A 69 10.60 6.57 13.82
CA PHE A 69 11.32 5.84 12.79
C PHE A 69 12.81 6.16 12.81
N SER A 70 13.61 5.20 12.37
CA SER A 70 15.06 5.30 12.27
C SER A 70 15.46 5.71 10.86
N LYS A 71 16.38 6.67 10.75
CA LYS A 71 16.94 7.16 9.47
C LYS A 71 18.09 6.23 9.05
N CYS A 72 17.75 5.00 8.69
CA CYS A 72 18.73 4.04 8.23
C CYS A 72 19.07 4.25 6.74
N ARG A 73 20.21 3.70 6.30
CA ARG A 73 20.67 3.81 4.91
C ARG A 73 19.64 3.29 3.91
N GLU A 74 18.94 2.21 4.24
CA GLU A 74 17.89 1.65 3.37
C GLU A 74 16.73 2.62 3.22
N PHE A 75 16.32 3.27 4.32
CA PHE A 75 15.28 4.27 4.33
C PHE A 75 15.63 5.44 3.39
N ASP A 76 16.86 5.96 3.49
CA ASP A 76 17.29 7.09 2.65
C ASP A 76 17.32 6.71 1.16
N ILE A 77 17.85 5.53 0.82
CA ILE A 77 17.91 5.05 -0.56
C ILE A 77 16.50 4.88 -1.14
N GLN A 78 15.62 4.20 -0.42
CA GLN A 78 14.26 3.93 -0.90
C GLN A 78 13.43 5.21 -0.99
N MET A 79 13.55 6.11 -0.02
CA MET A 79 12.88 7.39 -0.02
C MET A 79 13.31 8.24 -1.25
N HIS A 80 14.61 8.34 -1.52
CA HIS A 80 15.10 9.07 -2.69
C HIS A 80 14.62 8.44 -3.99
N THR A 81 14.70 7.12 -4.11
CA THR A 81 14.21 6.39 -5.30
C THR A 81 12.71 6.64 -5.52
N PHE A 82 11.92 6.57 -4.46
CA PHE A 82 10.48 6.88 -4.51
C PHE A 82 10.22 8.30 -5.01
N PHE A 83 10.93 9.30 -4.47
CA PHE A 83 10.74 10.69 -4.90
C PHE A 83 11.17 10.96 -6.34
N ASP A 84 12.23 10.32 -6.80
CA ASP A 84 12.65 10.46 -8.20
C ASP A 84 11.62 9.85 -9.16
N LEU A 85 11.07 8.69 -8.81
CA LEU A 85 10.00 8.07 -9.59
C LEU A 85 8.71 8.90 -9.54
N LEU A 86 8.35 9.42 -8.38
CA LEU A 86 7.20 10.30 -8.23
C LEU A 86 7.31 11.55 -9.09
N LYS A 87 8.46 12.23 -9.08
CA LYS A 87 8.73 13.40 -9.94
C LYS A 87 8.64 13.07 -11.42
N ALA A 88 9.10 11.88 -11.81
CA ALA A 88 9.07 11.44 -13.20
C ALA A 88 7.66 10.98 -13.66
N ASP A 89 6.71 10.79 -12.75
CA ASP A 89 5.30 10.45 -13.04
C ASP A 89 4.40 11.70 -13.02
N LEU A 90 4.99 12.91 -12.91
CA LEU A 90 4.26 14.15 -12.98
C LEU A 90 3.75 14.35 -14.41
N GLU A 91 2.47 14.05 -14.65
CA GLU A 91 1.74 14.50 -15.84
C GLU A 91 1.09 15.86 -15.57
N GLU A 92 0.81 16.65 -16.63
CA GLU A 92 0.02 17.86 -16.52
C GLU A 92 -1.32 17.56 -15.86
N ASN A 93 -1.49 18.10 -14.67
CA ASN A 93 -2.61 17.72 -13.79
C ASN A 93 -3.84 18.55 -14.11
N GLU A 94 -4.74 18.02 -14.91
CA GLU A 94 -6.10 18.53 -14.95
C GLU A 94 -6.83 18.08 -13.67
N ASN A 95 -7.44 19.02 -12.95
CA ASN A 95 -8.20 18.74 -11.72
C ASN A 95 -9.52 18.02 -12.03
N TYR A 96 -9.46 16.70 -12.22
CA TYR A 96 -10.66 15.89 -12.36
C TYR A 96 -11.34 15.69 -10.99
N LEU A 97 -12.61 16.07 -10.89
CA LEU A 97 -13.43 15.88 -9.68
C LEU A 97 -14.34 14.65 -9.76
N ALA A 98 -14.41 13.99 -10.92
CA ALA A 98 -15.19 12.79 -11.11
C ALA A 98 -14.42 11.77 -11.95
N ILE A 99 -14.37 10.53 -11.48
CA ILE A 99 -13.59 9.43 -12.10
C ILE A 99 -13.98 9.23 -13.57
N ARG A 100 -15.28 9.34 -13.90
CA ARG A 100 -15.79 9.16 -15.27
C ARG A 100 -15.21 10.14 -16.30
N ASN A 101 -14.73 11.30 -15.85
CA ASN A 101 -14.19 12.37 -16.71
C ASN A 101 -12.66 12.26 -16.87
N MET A 102 -12.01 11.32 -16.20
CA MET A 102 -10.57 11.13 -16.24
C MET A 102 -10.11 10.45 -17.52
N PRO A 103 -8.85 10.64 -17.94
CA PRO A 103 -8.24 9.88 -19.02
C PRO A 103 -8.24 8.36 -18.72
N GLU A 104 -8.22 7.53 -19.76
CA GLU A 104 -8.27 6.05 -19.61
C GLU A 104 -7.11 5.48 -18.79
N VAL A 105 -5.92 6.07 -18.88
CA VAL A 105 -4.76 5.66 -18.07
C VAL A 105 -5.09 5.83 -16.59
N LEU A 106 -5.62 6.99 -16.20
CA LEU A 106 -5.94 7.27 -14.80
C LEU A 106 -7.14 6.45 -14.31
N LYS A 107 -8.17 6.26 -15.14
CA LYS A 107 -9.28 5.33 -14.86
C LYS A 107 -8.77 3.92 -14.58
N SER A 108 -7.77 3.46 -15.34
CA SER A 108 -7.16 2.15 -15.12
C SER A 108 -6.40 2.07 -13.81
N ARG A 109 -5.66 3.12 -13.44
CA ARG A 109 -4.96 3.20 -12.13
C ARG A 109 -5.96 3.18 -10.96
N ILE A 110 -7.06 3.94 -11.07
CA ILE A 110 -8.13 3.96 -10.05
C ILE A 110 -8.85 2.61 -9.95
N TYR A 111 -9.13 1.96 -11.08
CA TYR A 111 -9.67 0.62 -11.04
C TYR A 111 -8.75 -0.33 -10.26
N SER A 112 -7.45 -0.29 -10.54
CA SER A 112 -6.46 -1.13 -9.84
C SER A 112 -6.39 -0.83 -8.34
N GLU A 113 -6.55 0.44 -7.94
CA GLU A 113 -6.62 0.82 -6.52
C GLU A 113 -7.86 0.22 -5.86
N VAL A 114 -9.02 0.35 -6.48
CA VAL A 114 -10.28 -0.21 -5.97
C VAL A 114 -10.24 -1.73 -5.95
N GLU A 115 -9.80 -2.37 -7.03
CA GLU A 115 -9.64 -3.83 -7.09
C GLU A 115 -8.70 -4.32 -5.97
N GLY A 116 -7.51 -3.72 -5.86
CA GLY A 116 -6.50 -4.10 -4.88
C GLY A 116 -7.00 -3.95 -3.43
N THR A 117 -7.59 -2.80 -3.09
CA THR A 117 -8.10 -2.57 -1.73
C THR A 117 -9.26 -3.51 -1.37
N LEU A 118 -10.11 -3.85 -2.32
CA LEU A 118 -11.22 -4.80 -2.12
C LEU A 118 -10.74 -6.23 -2.01
N ASP A 119 -9.76 -6.63 -2.82
CA ASP A 119 -9.14 -7.96 -2.75
C ASP A 119 -8.41 -8.20 -1.42
N ILE A 120 -7.77 -7.16 -0.84
CA ILE A 120 -7.18 -7.25 0.50
C ILE A 120 -8.25 -7.66 1.52
N GLU A 121 -9.47 -7.14 1.39
CA GLU A 121 -10.62 -7.43 2.26
C GLU A 121 -11.48 -8.62 1.77
N ASN A 122 -11.00 -9.38 0.79
CA ASN A 122 -11.70 -10.53 0.19
C ASN A 122 -13.09 -10.18 -0.44
N VAL A 123 -13.26 -8.96 -0.92
CA VAL A 123 -14.45 -8.51 -1.66
C VAL A 123 -14.18 -8.64 -3.16
N PRO A 124 -14.82 -9.62 -3.86
CA PRO A 124 -14.56 -9.84 -5.27
C PRO A 124 -15.11 -8.69 -6.14
N THR A 125 -14.30 -8.25 -7.08
CA THR A 125 -14.72 -7.31 -8.13
C THR A 125 -14.17 -7.71 -9.49
N THR A 126 -14.77 -7.20 -10.56
CA THR A 126 -14.27 -7.35 -11.93
C THR A 126 -14.26 -6.00 -12.62
N ARG A 127 -13.31 -5.78 -13.56
CA ARG A 127 -13.24 -4.54 -14.34
C ARG A 127 -14.59 -4.20 -15.00
N ARG A 128 -15.22 -5.18 -15.63
CA ARG A 128 -16.53 -4.98 -16.26
C ARG A 128 -17.57 -4.45 -15.27
N ARG A 129 -17.67 -5.07 -14.08
CA ARG A 129 -18.68 -4.65 -13.09
C ARG A 129 -18.36 -3.29 -12.49
N PHE A 130 -17.09 -3.01 -12.27
CA PHE A 130 -16.63 -1.67 -11.85
C PHE A 130 -17.03 -0.60 -12.89
N GLU A 131 -16.74 -0.82 -14.17
CA GLU A 131 -17.09 0.12 -15.24
C GLU A 131 -18.60 0.35 -15.36
N GLU A 132 -19.41 -0.70 -15.23
CA GLU A 132 -20.86 -0.59 -15.21
C GLU A 132 -21.34 0.29 -14.04
N LEU A 133 -20.81 0.07 -12.84
CA LEU A 133 -21.24 0.79 -11.64
C LEU A 133 -20.72 2.24 -11.58
N VAL A 134 -19.47 2.48 -11.97
CA VAL A 134 -18.78 3.76 -11.77
C VAL A 134 -18.89 4.66 -13.00
N TYR A 135 -18.69 4.11 -14.21
CA TYR A 135 -18.70 4.95 -15.43
C TYR A 135 -20.09 5.07 -16.04
N LYS A 136 -20.91 3.99 -15.98
CA LYS A 136 -22.28 3.98 -16.53
C LYS A 136 -23.36 4.23 -15.49
N ASP A 137 -22.97 4.39 -14.22
CA ASP A 137 -23.85 4.67 -13.08
C ASP A 137 -24.95 3.62 -12.86
N ASP A 138 -24.65 2.33 -13.14
CA ASP A 138 -25.56 1.25 -12.86
C ASP A 138 -25.94 1.20 -11.36
N LYS A 139 -27.15 0.68 -11.09
CA LYS A 139 -27.59 0.46 -9.70
C LYS A 139 -26.89 -0.76 -9.09
N PRO A 140 -26.45 -0.68 -7.82
CA PRO A 140 -25.95 -1.83 -7.09
C PRO A 140 -27.01 -2.93 -6.96
N LYS A 141 -26.64 -4.18 -7.26
CA LYS A 141 -27.52 -5.36 -7.20
C LYS A 141 -27.31 -6.19 -5.95
N ASN A 142 -26.17 -6.06 -5.30
CA ASN A 142 -25.76 -6.84 -4.11
C ASN A 142 -24.80 -6.01 -3.21
N ALA A 143 -24.33 -6.60 -2.10
CA ALA A 143 -23.44 -5.94 -1.16
C ALA A 143 -22.10 -5.57 -1.81
N ASN A 144 -21.48 -6.46 -2.60
CA ASN A 144 -20.21 -6.17 -3.27
C ASN A 144 -20.32 -4.98 -4.22
N ASP A 145 -21.41 -4.87 -4.98
CA ASP A 145 -21.66 -3.72 -5.84
C ASP A 145 -21.75 -2.41 -5.05
N ARG A 146 -22.39 -2.44 -3.87
CA ARG A 146 -22.46 -1.27 -2.97
C ARG A 146 -21.06 -0.87 -2.51
N ILE A 147 -20.27 -1.84 -2.07
CA ILE A 147 -18.89 -1.60 -1.61
C ILE A 147 -18.03 -1.00 -2.73
N ILE A 148 -18.11 -1.52 -3.97
CA ILE A 148 -17.40 -0.96 -5.13
C ILE A 148 -17.80 0.51 -5.36
N LYS A 149 -19.11 0.81 -5.34
CA LYS A 149 -19.62 2.17 -5.55
C LYS A 149 -19.22 3.11 -4.41
N ASN A 150 -19.23 2.62 -3.18
CA ASN A 150 -18.78 3.36 -1.99
C ASN A 150 -17.29 3.73 -2.10
N MET A 151 -16.42 2.81 -2.53
CA MET A 151 -15.01 3.09 -2.76
C MET A 151 -14.81 4.18 -3.82
N ALA A 152 -15.52 4.10 -4.95
CA ALA A 152 -15.45 5.13 -5.99
C ALA A 152 -15.92 6.51 -5.45
N ASN A 153 -17.03 6.56 -4.71
CA ASN A 153 -17.53 7.78 -4.08
C ASN A 153 -16.54 8.37 -3.07
N ALA A 154 -15.86 7.52 -2.30
CA ALA A 154 -14.82 7.93 -1.36
C ALA A 154 -13.61 8.53 -2.08
N ILE A 155 -13.17 7.94 -3.20
CA ILE A 155 -12.12 8.53 -4.05
C ILE A 155 -12.57 9.89 -4.58
N GLU A 156 -13.77 10.02 -5.13
CA GLU A 156 -14.28 11.31 -5.61
C GLU A 156 -14.43 12.36 -4.51
N TYR A 157 -14.67 11.93 -3.27
CA TYR A 157 -14.68 12.82 -2.11
C TYR A 157 -13.28 13.37 -1.80
N VAL A 158 -12.27 12.51 -1.72
CA VAL A 158 -10.90 12.94 -1.40
C VAL A 158 -10.26 13.76 -2.53
N LEU A 159 -10.68 13.55 -3.80
CA LEU A 159 -10.29 14.39 -4.93
C LEU A 159 -10.68 15.87 -4.76
N LYS A 160 -11.74 16.14 -4.01
CA LYS A 160 -12.19 17.52 -3.67
C LYS A 160 -11.31 18.18 -2.61
N ARG A 161 -10.34 17.44 -2.06
CA ARG A 161 -9.37 17.92 -1.05
C ARG A 161 -10.02 18.56 0.18
N PRO A 162 -11.01 17.93 0.83
CA PRO A 162 -11.58 18.47 2.05
C PRO A 162 -10.50 18.60 3.13
N SER A 163 -10.66 19.54 4.06
CA SER A 163 -9.73 19.70 5.19
C SER A 163 -9.66 18.43 6.02
N PHE A 164 -8.47 18.06 6.50
CA PHE A 164 -8.28 16.86 7.31
C PHE A 164 -8.76 17.09 8.74
N THR A 165 -10.03 16.82 8.99
CA THR A 165 -10.71 16.97 10.31
C THR A 165 -11.40 15.68 10.71
N LYS A 166 -11.75 15.57 12.00
CA LYS A 166 -12.47 14.40 12.52
C LYS A 166 -13.85 14.22 11.89
N GLU A 167 -14.55 15.30 11.63
CA GLU A 167 -15.87 15.29 10.98
C GLU A 167 -15.77 14.80 9.53
N ASN A 168 -14.77 15.27 8.80
CA ASN A 168 -14.53 14.84 7.42
C ASN A 168 -14.01 13.41 7.34
N LEU A 169 -13.23 12.96 8.33
CA LEU A 169 -12.84 11.55 8.45
C LEU A 169 -14.05 10.66 8.75
N ARG A 170 -14.93 11.10 9.66
CA ARG A 170 -16.18 10.38 9.92
C ARG A 170 -17.05 10.30 8.67
N TYR A 171 -17.19 11.39 7.94
CA TYR A 171 -17.94 11.40 6.68
C TYR A 171 -17.32 10.46 5.62
N LEU A 172 -15.98 10.42 5.51
CA LEU A 172 -15.29 9.47 4.66
C LEU A 172 -15.57 8.01 5.07
N TYR A 173 -15.52 7.71 6.35
CA TYR A 173 -15.87 6.40 6.88
C TYR A 173 -17.33 6.02 6.55
N ASP A 174 -18.25 6.95 6.72
CA ASP A 174 -19.68 6.73 6.40
C ASP A 174 -19.88 6.48 4.89
N LEU A 175 -19.13 7.16 4.01
CA LEU A 175 -19.15 6.88 2.58
C LEU A 175 -18.66 5.46 2.27
N LEU A 176 -17.52 5.05 2.87
CA LEU A 176 -16.92 3.75 2.64
C LEU A 176 -17.83 2.60 3.09
N SER A 177 -18.48 2.77 4.24
CA SER A 177 -19.23 1.74 4.93
C SER A 177 -20.75 1.75 4.64
N LYS A 178 -21.21 2.69 3.82
CA LYS A 178 -22.64 2.91 3.55
C LYS A 178 -23.35 1.63 3.12
N ASP A 179 -24.40 1.24 3.83
CA ASP A 179 -25.27 0.09 3.56
C ASP A 179 -24.51 -1.25 3.39
N SER A 180 -23.34 -1.38 4.02
CA SER A 180 -22.47 -2.56 3.90
C SER A 180 -21.88 -3.05 5.22
N LEU A 181 -22.15 -2.34 6.35
CA LEU A 181 -21.80 -2.80 7.68
C LEU A 181 -22.84 -3.77 8.25
N GLU A 182 -22.36 -4.81 8.90
CA GLU A 182 -23.19 -5.62 9.79
C GLU A 182 -23.71 -4.74 10.94
N TYR A 183 -24.80 -5.18 11.57
CA TYR A 183 -25.45 -4.34 12.60
C TYR A 183 -24.54 -4.08 13.80
N GLU A 184 -23.76 -5.07 14.20
CA GLU A 184 -22.83 -5.06 15.33
C GLU A 184 -21.64 -4.13 15.10
N ASP A 185 -21.27 -3.90 13.84
CA ASP A 185 -20.11 -3.08 13.48
C ASP A 185 -20.46 -1.59 13.29
N ARG A 186 -21.73 -1.24 13.46
CA ARG A 186 -22.18 0.14 13.32
C ARG A 186 -21.83 0.96 14.55
N LEU A 187 -21.32 2.15 14.29
CA LEU A 187 -21.14 3.12 15.34
C LEU A 187 -22.51 3.60 15.86
N LYS A 188 -22.59 3.93 17.14
CA LYS A 188 -23.78 4.57 17.70
C LYS A 188 -23.98 5.96 17.11
N ASP A 189 -25.24 6.40 17.10
CA ASP A 189 -25.60 7.72 16.59
C ASP A 189 -24.84 8.82 17.33
N GLY A 190 -24.16 9.69 16.56
CA GLY A 190 -23.37 10.79 17.10
C GLY A 190 -21.94 10.42 17.51
N GLU A 191 -21.59 9.14 17.60
CA GLU A 191 -20.23 8.73 17.93
C GLU A 191 -19.29 8.83 16.72
N LEU A 192 -18.07 9.32 16.95
CA LEU A 192 -17.04 9.43 15.93
C LEU A 192 -16.25 8.12 15.76
N TYR A 193 -16.13 7.37 16.84
CA TYR A 193 -15.31 6.17 16.96
C TYR A 193 -16.06 5.07 17.71
N ARG A 194 -15.53 3.84 17.65
CA ARG A 194 -16.07 2.74 18.45
C ARG A 194 -15.95 2.98 19.96
N ASP A 195 -16.88 2.46 20.69
CA ASP A 195 -16.96 2.57 22.15
C ASP A 195 -16.61 1.26 22.88
N ASP A 196 -16.26 0.19 22.16
CA ASP A 196 -15.90 -1.11 22.73
C ASP A 196 -14.57 -1.63 22.15
N LYS A 197 -14.12 -2.76 22.67
CA LYS A 197 -12.88 -3.43 22.31
C LYS A 197 -12.95 -4.03 20.91
N VAL A 198 -11.81 -4.05 20.23
CA VAL A 198 -11.60 -4.84 19.02
C VAL A 198 -10.29 -5.63 19.13
N PHE A 199 -10.27 -6.80 18.49
CA PHE A 199 -9.08 -7.61 18.36
C PHE A 199 -8.66 -7.68 16.90
N VAL A 200 -7.39 -7.43 16.63
CA VAL A 200 -6.82 -7.38 15.28
C VAL A 200 -5.58 -8.27 15.27
N ASP A 201 -5.59 -9.32 14.47
CA ASP A 201 -4.47 -10.25 14.32
C ASP A 201 -3.87 -10.72 15.67
N GLY A 202 -4.75 -10.98 16.64
CA GLY A 202 -4.37 -11.51 17.95
C GLY A 202 -3.92 -10.48 18.99
N TYR A 203 -4.03 -9.19 18.71
CA TYR A 203 -3.79 -8.13 19.70
C TYR A 203 -5.03 -7.27 19.94
N GLU A 204 -5.14 -6.70 21.13
CA GLU A 204 -6.19 -5.73 21.46
C GLU A 204 -5.82 -4.36 20.85
N GLY A 205 -6.74 -3.76 20.08
CA GLY A 205 -6.60 -2.42 19.53
C GLY A 205 -6.57 -1.34 20.64
N CYS A 206 -6.46 -0.07 20.23
CA CYS A 206 -6.48 1.04 21.19
C CYS A 206 -7.72 0.95 22.09
N PRO A 207 -7.58 1.06 23.44
CA PRO A 207 -8.73 1.18 24.35
C PRO A 207 -9.66 2.31 23.90
N SER A 208 -10.97 2.04 23.89
CA SER A 208 -11.96 2.98 23.34
C SER A 208 -11.89 4.38 23.97
N ASN A 209 -11.63 4.46 25.27
CA ASN A 209 -11.48 5.72 26.00
C ASN A 209 -10.19 6.52 25.67
N LYS A 210 -9.27 5.96 24.88
CA LYS A 210 -8.05 6.64 24.42
C LYS A 210 -8.11 6.99 22.92
N ILE A 211 -9.09 6.49 22.17
CA ILE A 211 -9.14 6.68 20.72
C ILE A 211 -9.18 8.16 20.35
N GLU A 212 -10.04 8.95 21.01
CA GLU A 212 -10.20 10.36 20.69
C GLU A 212 -8.90 11.14 20.89
N GLU A 213 -8.21 10.96 22.03
CA GLU A 213 -6.92 11.62 22.29
C GLU A 213 -5.86 11.23 21.24
N CYS A 214 -5.81 9.96 20.88
CA CYS A 214 -4.88 9.46 19.85
C CYS A 214 -5.21 10.08 18.48
N MET A 215 -6.46 10.06 18.07
CA MET A 215 -6.88 10.62 16.78
C MET A 215 -6.70 12.13 16.73
N ASP A 216 -6.95 12.87 17.81
CA ASP A 216 -6.66 14.31 17.89
C ASP A 216 -5.15 14.58 17.69
N SER A 217 -4.28 13.72 18.24
CA SER A 217 -2.84 13.84 17.98
C SER A 217 -2.49 13.64 16.50
N LEU A 218 -3.20 12.75 15.78
CA LEU A 218 -3.04 12.56 14.33
C LEU A 218 -3.46 13.81 13.55
N PHE A 219 -4.65 14.37 13.85
CA PHE A 219 -5.12 15.58 13.16
C PHE A 219 -4.16 16.75 13.38
N ASN A 220 -3.69 16.96 14.60
CA ASN A 220 -2.75 18.02 14.95
C ASN A 220 -1.41 17.81 14.22
N PHE A 221 -0.90 16.58 14.19
CA PHE A 221 0.35 16.23 13.51
C PHE A 221 0.26 16.44 12.00
N VAL A 222 -0.77 15.93 11.35
CA VAL A 222 -0.96 16.07 9.91
C VAL A 222 -1.13 17.54 9.54
N ASN A 223 -2.10 18.24 10.13
CA ASN A 223 -2.39 19.64 9.80
C ASN A 223 -1.21 20.58 10.11
N GLY A 224 -0.47 20.32 11.19
CA GLY A 224 0.72 21.07 11.55
C GLY A 224 1.90 20.90 10.59
N ASN A 225 1.86 19.90 9.69
CA ASN A 225 2.95 19.58 8.75
C ASN A 225 2.57 19.73 7.26
N LEU A 226 1.28 19.91 6.90
CA LEU A 226 0.85 20.00 5.49
C LEU A 226 1.58 21.09 4.70
N ALA A 227 1.85 22.25 5.31
CA ALA A 227 2.49 23.37 4.65
C ALA A 227 4.02 23.44 4.84
N LYS A 228 4.62 22.55 5.63
CA LYS A 228 6.05 22.58 5.92
C LYS A 228 6.86 22.00 4.76
N ASN A 229 7.97 22.63 4.41
CA ASN A 229 8.93 22.05 3.48
C ASN A 229 9.90 21.12 4.25
N SER A 230 9.47 19.90 4.51
CA SER A 230 10.24 18.91 5.29
C SER A 230 10.00 17.49 4.77
N VAL A 231 10.91 16.58 5.06
CA VAL A 231 10.76 15.15 4.77
C VAL A 231 9.47 14.60 5.41
N ILE A 232 9.15 15.03 6.64
CA ILE A 232 7.93 14.61 7.36
C ILE A 232 6.67 14.86 6.53
N ARG A 233 6.57 15.98 5.81
CA ARG A 233 5.41 16.27 4.96
C ARG A 233 5.13 15.16 3.96
N PHE A 234 6.17 14.63 3.33
CA PHE A 234 6.05 13.56 2.34
C PHE A 234 5.77 12.19 2.96
N LEU A 235 6.11 12.03 4.24
CA LEU A 235 5.80 10.79 4.98
C LEU A 235 4.40 10.80 5.58
N LEU A 236 3.71 11.95 5.66
CA LEU A 236 2.38 12.07 6.29
C LEU A 236 1.36 11.04 5.79
N PRO A 237 1.22 10.77 4.46
CA PRO A 237 0.28 9.76 3.97
C PRO A 237 0.53 8.38 4.58
N HIS A 238 1.80 8.00 4.68
CA HIS A 238 2.23 6.68 5.15
C HIS A 238 2.16 6.57 6.67
N ILE A 239 2.57 7.62 7.38
CA ILE A 239 2.46 7.69 8.85
C ILE A 239 0.99 7.62 9.27
N ALA A 240 0.10 8.36 8.62
CA ALA A 240 -1.32 8.33 8.91
C ALA A 240 -1.96 6.97 8.59
N HIS A 241 -1.54 6.33 7.48
CA HIS A 241 -1.95 4.97 7.14
C HIS A 241 -1.63 3.99 8.28
N TYR A 242 -0.35 3.93 8.70
CA TYR A 242 0.06 3.09 9.81
C TYR A 242 -0.72 3.40 11.08
N TYR A 243 -0.83 4.69 11.41
CA TYR A 243 -1.39 5.13 12.69
C TYR A 243 -2.88 4.80 12.82
N ILE A 244 -3.67 4.93 11.75
CA ILE A 244 -5.09 4.51 11.76
C ILE A 244 -5.21 3.00 11.99
N LEU A 245 -4.34 2.20 11.38
CA LEU A 245 -4.32 0.75 11.62
C LEU A 245 -3.88 0.40 13.04
N TYR A 246 -2.93 1.16 13.60
CA TYR A 246 -2.46 0.98 14.96
C TYR A 246 -3.54 1.31 15.99
N ILE A 247 -4.25 2.42 15.84
CA ILE A 247 -5.33 2.83 16.73
C ILE A 247 -6.59 1.98 16.53
N HIS A 248 -6.91 1.66 15.28
CA HIS A 248 -8.08 0.88 14.88
C HIS A 248 -9.38 1.51 15.38
N PRO A 249 -9.73 2.74 14.93
CA PRO A 249 -10.77 3.56 15.54
C PRO A 249 -12.21 3.09 15.32
N TYR A 250 -12.43 2.13 14.40
CA TYR A 250 -13.74 1.61 14.04
C TYR A 250 -13.85 0.12 14.33
N PHE A 251 -15.07 -0.44 14.31
CA PHE A 251 -15.28 -1.88 14.46
C PHE A 251 -14.84 -2.64 13.21
N ASP A 252 -15.17 -2.13 12.01
CA ASP A 252 -14.73 -2.62 10.71
C ASP A 252 -14.29 -1.47 9.80
N TYR A 253 -13.87 -1.73 8.57
CA TYR A 253 -13.42 -0.77 7.55
C TYR A 253 -12.11 -0.02 7.87
N ASN A 254 -11.38 -0.36 8.93
CA ASN A 254 -10.15 0.34 9.29
C ASN A 254 -9.07 0.25 8.19
N GLY A 255 -8.91 -0.91 7.55
CA GLY A 255 -7.96 -1.10 6.45
C GLY A 255 -8.27 -0.19 5.26
N ARG A 256 -9.51 -0.21 4.79
CA ARG A 256 -10.00 0.64 3.68
C ARG A 256 -9.90 2.12 4.03
N THR A 257 -10.25 2.50 5.25
CA THR A 257 -10.13 3.88 5.74
C THR A 257 -8.68 4.33 5.77
N ALA A 258 -7.75 3.52 6.27
CA ALA A 258 -6.32 3.86 6.35
C ALA A 258 -5.71 4.09 4.96
N ARG A 259 -6.00 3.20 4.00
CA ARG A 259 -5.55 3.36 2.60
C ARG A 259 -6.16 4.61 1.95
N MET A 260 -7.45 4.88 2.18
CA MET A 260 -8.11 6.07 1.65
C MET A 260 -7.61 7.36 2.29
N VAL A 261 -7.28 7.38 3.59
CA VAL A 261 -6.65 8.51 4.27
C VAL A 261 -5.26 8.78 3.71
N SER A 262 -4.49 7.74 3.38
CA SER A 262 -3.21 7.92 2.70
C SER A 262 -3.38 8.67 1.38
N LEU A 263 -4.33 8.27 0.54
CA LEU A 263 -4.67 8.99 -0.70
C LEU A 263 -5.11 10.42 -0.43
N TRP A 264 -5.97 10.63 0.54
CA TRP A 264 -6.48 11.96 0.89
C TRP A 264 -5.36 12.92 1.30
N ILE A 265 -4.49 12.50 2.23
CA ILE A 265 -3.37 13.35 2.67
C ILE A 265 -2.42 13.60 1.50
N TYR A 266 -2.21 12.61 0.63
CA TYR A 266 -1.39 12.79 -0.56
C TYR A 266 -1.93 13.90 -1.47
N TYR A 267 -3.25 13.94 -1.71
CA TYR A 267 -3.88 15.04 -2.45
C TYR A 267 -3.81 16.40 -1.75
N LEU A 268 -3.73 16.43 -0.42
CA LEU A 268 -3.57 17.66 0.34
C LEU A 268 -2.14 18.23 0.26
N ILE A 269 -1.13 17.38 0.10
CA ILE A 269 0.28 17.81 0.01
C ILE A 269 0.75 18.06 -1.42
N ASN A 270 0.14 17.45 -2.42
CA ASN A 270 0.53 17.53 -3.82
C ASN A 270 -0.60 18.08 -4.68
N ASN A 271 -0.36 19.27 -5.26
CA ASN A 271 -1.33 19.87 -6.17
C ASN A 271 -1.16 19.38 -7.62
N ASP A 272 0.03 18.90 -7.98
CA ASP A 272 0.48 18.74 -9.36
C ASP A 272 0.77 17.28 -9.76
N SER A 273 0.46 16.32 -8.90
CA SER A 273 0.66 14.90 -9.21
C SER A 273 -0.42 14.01 -8.62
N TYR A 274 -0.67 12.89 -9.28
CA TYR A 274 -1.51 11.83 -8.75
C TYR A 274 -0.76 11.04 -7.69
N PRO A 275 -1.47 10.55 -6.66
CA PRO A 275 -0.87 9.67 -5.66
C PRO A 275 -0.46 8.34 -6.28
N PRO A 276 0.52 7.64 -5.71
CA PRO A 276 0.72 6.24 -6.03
C PRO A 276 -0.50 5.45 -5.56
N PHE A 277 -1.21 4.82 -6.50
CA PHE A 277 -2.34 3.94 -6.24
C PHE A 277 -1.82 2.55 -5.89
N ILE A 278 -1.37 2.35 -4.66
CA ILE A 278 -0.55 1.21 -4.25
C ILE A 278 -1.32 -0.01 -3.75
N SER A 279 -2.65 0.07 -3.62
CA SER A 279 -3.44 -1.03 -3.02
C SER A 279 -3.32 -2.35 -3.79
N ASP A 280 -3.19 -2.30 -5.12
CA ASP A 280 -2.95 -3.51 -5.90
C ASP A 280 -1.57 -4.11 -5.63
N ALA A 281 -0.52 -3.29 -5.53
CA ALA A 281 0.82 -3.75 -5.17
C ALA A 281 0.87 -4.29 -3.73
N ILE A 282 0.16 -3.65 -2.79
CA ILE A 282 -0.05 -4.17 -1.43
C ILE A 282 -0.73 -5.55 -1.49
N ASN A 283 -1.79 -5.70 -2.29
CA ASN A 283 -2.50 -6.95 -2.43
C ASN A 283 -1.61 -8.08 -2.95
N GLN A 284 -0.74 -7.80 -3.93
CA GLN A 284 0.23 -8.77 -4.46
C GLN A 284 1.29 -9.16 -3.42
N THR A 285 1.55 -8.32 -2.46
CA THR A 285 2.53 -8.50 -1.37
C THR A 285 1.87 -8.56 0.02
N LYS A 286 0.62 -9.00 0.08
CA LYS A 286 -0.25 -8.95 1.28
C LYS A 286 0.41 -9.53 2.54
N GLY A 287 1.15 -10.63 2.41
CA GLY A 287 1.90 -11.21 3.54
C GLY A 287 2.95 -10.24 4.11
N ASN A 288 3.70 -9.57 3.25
CA ASN A 288 4.72 -8.60 3.67
C ASN A 288 4.08 -7.36 4.31
N TYR A 289 2.90 -6.94 3.82
CA TYR A 289 2.15 -5.83 4.41
C TYR A 289 1.80 -6.08 5.88
N TYR A 290 1.19 -7.23 6.16
CA TYR A 290 0.85 -7.59 7.55
C TYR A 290 2.09 -7.85 8.40
N SER A 291 3.16 -8.43 7.82
CA SER A 291 4.44 -8.57 8.51
C SER A 291 5.03 -7.21 8.90
N ALA A 292 5.07 -6.24 7.99
CA ALA A 292 5.60 -4.90 8.28
C ALA A 292 4.81 -4.18 9.39
N LEU A 293 3.47 -4.30 9.37
CA LEU A 293 2.61 -3.77 10.45
C LEU A 293 2.90 -4.44 11.79
N SER A 294 3.03 -5.76 11.79
CA SER A 294 3.32 -6.54 13.00
C SER A 294 4.71 -6.25 13.56
N GLU A 295 5.75 -6.22 12.69
CA GLU A 295 7.12 -5.89 13.10
C GLU A 295 7.19 -4.50 13.70
N SER A 296 6.59 -3.49 13.06
CA SER A 296 6.57 -2.11 13.60
C SER A 296 5.95 -2.05 15.00
N ARG A 297 4.86 -2.77 15.23
CA ARG A 297 4.19 -2.82 16.54
C ARG A 297 5.03 -3.56 17.58
N ASN A 298 5.61 -4.71 17.21
CA ASN A 298 6.38 -5.55 18.10
C ASN A 298 7.73 -4.91 18.46
N ALA A 299 8.29 -4.08 17.59
CA ALA A 299 9.49 -3.29 17.81
C ALA A 299 9.21 -1.97 18.54
N HIS A 300 8.31 -1.95 19.51
CA HIS A 300 7.96 -0.80 20.35
C HIS A 300 7.51 0.44 19.55
N ASN A 301 6.68 0.23 18.51
CA ASN A 301 6.17 1.25 17.60
C ASN A 301 7.25 1.90 16.70
N ASP A 302 8.29 1.15 16.37
CA ASP A 302 9.24 1.53 15.31
C ASP A 302 8.61 1.36 13.93
N ILE A 303 8.11 2.44 13.37
CA ILE A 303 7.44 2.40 12.06
C ILE A 303 8.40 2.32 10.87
N THR A 304 9.70 2.23 11.10
CA THR A 304 10.71 2.08 10.03
C THR A 304 10.37 0.90 9.12
N TYR A 305 9.99 -0.24 9.71
CA TYR A 305 9.62 -1.45 8.94
C TYR A 305 8.44 -1.21 8.00
N PHE A 306 7.41 -0.50 8.49
CA PHE A 306 6.26 -0.16 7.66
C PHE A 306 6.61 0.85 6.56
N LEU A 307 7.42 1.86 6.87
CA LEU A 307 7.85 2.87 5.89
C LEU A 307 8.72 2.26 4.79
N LEU A 308 9.68 1.39 5.14
CA LEU A 308 10.49 0.65 4.17
C LEU A 308 9.59 -0.20 3.25
N TYR A 309 8.64 -0.94 3.82
CA TYR A 309 7.68 -1.71 3.04
C TYR A 309 6.87 -0.83 2.07
N ILE A 310 6.34 0.30 2.54
CA ILE A 310 5.52 1.21 1.72
C ILE A 310 6.34 1.81 0.57
N PHE A 311 7.59 2.17 0.80
CA PHE A 311 8.46 2.63 -0.28
C PHE A 311 8.70 1.53 -1.31
N ASP A 312 8.99 0.32 -0.88
CA ASP A 312 9.16 -0.83 -1.76
C ASP A 312 7.95 -1.06 -2.67
N VAL A 313 6.76 -1.01 -2.09
CA VAL A 313 5.49 -1.20 -2.81
C VAL A 313 5.21 -0.03 -3.76
N SER A 314 5.52 1.20 -3.34
CA SER A 314 5.35 2.39 -4.18
C SER A 314 6.32 2.39 -5.36
N ILE A 315 7.58 2.02 -5.14
CA ILE A 315 8.58 1.85 -6.21
C ILE A 315 8.11 0.77 -7.18
N LEU A 316 7.65 -0.38 -6.67
CA LEU A 316 7.09 -1.46 -7.49
C LEU A 316 5.92 -0.99 -8.35
N TYR A 317 5.01 -0.19 -7.77
CA TYR A 317 3.90 0.44 -8.48
C TYR A 317 4.40 1.29 -9.65
N PHE A 318 5.29 2.25 -9.42
CA PHE A 318 5.79 3.14 -10.46
C PHE A 318 6.53 2.38 -11.58
N LEU A 319 7.44 1.48 -11.22
CA LEU A 319 8.19 0.69 -12.20
C LEU A 319 7.25 -0.18 -13.05
N THR A 320 6.21 -0.76 -12.43
CA THR A 320 5.23 -1.60 -13.13
C THR A 320 4.44 -0.77 -14.16
N TYR A 321 3.92 0.39 -13.78
CA TYR A 321 3.14 1.23 -14.69
C TYR A 321 4.00 1.81 -15.80
N LYS A 322 5.21 2.28 -15.52
CA LYS A 322 6.16 2.74 -16.54
C LYS A 322 6.53 1.64 -17.55
N ASN A 323 6.70 0.41 -17.09
CA ASN A 323 6.95 -0.72 -17.99
C ASN A 323 5.71 -1.05 -18.82
N ILE A 324 4.49 -0.98 -18.30
CA ILE A 324 3.27 -1.18 -19.09
C ILE A 324 3.14 -0.11 -20.17
N GLU A 325 3.38 1.15 -19.85
CA GLU A 325 3.38 2.26 -20.81
C GLU A 325 4.43 2.08 -21.90
N HIS A 326 5.63 1.67 -21.54
CA HIS A 326 6.71 1.35 -22.47
C HIS A 326 6.35 0.18 -23.41
N ILE A 327 5.83 -0.92 -22.86
CA ILE A 327 5.34 -2.08 -23.62
C ILE A 327 4.23 -1.65 -24.60
N ASP A 328 3.25 -0.87 -24.14
CA ASP A 328 2.14 -0.38 -24.98
C ASP A 328 2.66 0.49 -26.14
N ALA A 329 3.66 1.35 -25.89
CA ALA A 329 4.30 2.17 -26.91
C ALA A 329 5.02 1.30 -27.96
N LEU A 330 5.87 0.36 -27.54
CA LEU A 330 6.57 -0.56 -28.45
C LEU A 330 5.62 -1.42 -29.30
N LEU A 331 4.49 -1.83 -28.72
CA LEU A 331 3.48 -2.61 -29.48
C LEU A 331 2.71 -1.74 -30.46
N LYS A 332 2.42 -0.50 -30.13
CA LYS A 332 1.80 0.47 -31.06
C LYS A 332 2.67 0.76 -32.27
N GLU A 333 3.99 0.86 -32.12
CA GLU A 333 4.92 0.98 -33.24
C GLU A 333 4.80 -0.21 -34.22
N LYS A 334 4.48 -1.39 -33.69
CA LYS A 334 4.19 -2.61 -34.48
C LYS A 334 2.73 -2.72 -34.93
N SER A 335 1.92 -1.69 -34.74
CA SER A 335 0.46 -1.67 -35.02
C SER A 335 -0.33 -2.71 -34.20
N ILE A 336 0.17 -3.09 -33.03
CA ILE A 336 -0.50 -4.00 -32.09
C ILE A 336 -1.14 -3.17 -30.99
N VAL A 337 -2.44 -3.36 -30.78
CA VAL A 337 -3.20 -2.71 -29.69
C VAL A 337 -3.60 -3.76 -28.66
N ILE A 338 -3.20 -3.54 -27.41
CA ILE A 338 -3.55 -4.40 -26.27
C ILE A 338 -4.75 -3.81 -25.51
N SER A 339 -5.65 -4.68 -25.05
CA SER A 339 -6.79 -4.30 -24.22
C SER A 339 -6.39 -3.92 -22.80
N ASN A 340 -7.25 -3.21 -22.07
CA ASN A 340 -7.03 -2.95 -20.64
C ASN A 340 -6.91 -4.24 -19.82
N THR A 341 -7.66 -5.30 -20.19
CA THR A 341 -7.53 -6.61 -19.57
C THR A 341 -6.15 -7.23 -19.83
N ASP A 342 -5.58 -7.05 -21.03
CA ASP A 342 -4.22 -7.51 -21.29
C ASP A 342 -3.18 -6.73 -20.46
N LYS A 343 -3.37 -5.43 -20.27
CA LYS A 343 -2.53 -4.60 -19.39
C LYS A 343 -2.61 -5.09 -17.93
N ASP A 344 -3.79 -5.48 -17.45
CA ASP A 344 -3.94 -6.07 -16.11
C ASP A 344 -3.18 -7.40 -15.98
N TYR A 345 -3.22 -8.26 -17.00
CA TYR A 345 -2.43 -9.50 -16.99
C TYR A 345 -0.92 -9.24 -17.02
N ILE A 346 -0.46 -8.30 -17.86
CA ILE A 346 0.95 -7.90 -17.95
C ILE A 346 1.40 -7.34 -16.59
N LYS A 347 0.61 -6.47 -15.97
CA LYS A 347 0.87 -5.91 -14.64
C LYS A 347 1.13 -7.03 -13.62
N ARG A 348 0.25 -8.02 -13.55
CA ARG A 348 0.37 -9.14 -12.60
C ARG A 348 1.60 -10.00 -12.88
N ILE A 349 1.96 -10.22 -14.14
CA ILE A 349 3.20 -10.90 -14.51
C ILE A 349 4.41 -10.09 -14.02
N LEU A 350 4.46 -8.79 -14.31
CA LEU A 350 5.57 -7.91 -13.89
C LEU A 350 5.79 -7.87 -12.38
N VAL A 351 4.71 -7.91 -11.60
CA VAL A 351 4.77 -7.87 -10.13
C VAL A 351 5.13 -9.24 -9.55
N SER A 352 4.62 -10.33 -10.11
CA SER A 352 4.66 -11.64 -9.45
C SER A 352 5.76 -12.56 -9.95
N ALA A 353 6.17 -12.45 -11.25
CA ALA A 353 7.19 -13.31 -11.80
C ALA A 353 8.58 -12.94 -11.26
N LYS A 354 9.23 -13.89 -10.59
CA LYS A 354 10.62 -13.76 -10.10
C LYS A 354 11.64 -14.45 -11.03
N GLY A 355 11.18 -14.97 -12.17
CA GLY A 355 11.91 -15.71 -13.17
C GLY A 355 10.95 -16.54 -14.02
N PRO A 356 11.42 -17.56 -14.75
CA PRO A 356 10.56 -18.38 -15.58
C PRO A 356 9.40 -19.02 -14.81
N PHE A 357 8.21 -19.02 -15.40
CA PHE A 357 6.96 -19.48 -14.76
C PHE A 357 6.13 -20.34 -15.70
N VAL A 358 5.17 -21.07 -15.13
CA VAL A 358 4.22 -21.90 -15.87
C VAL A 358 2.82 -21.31 -15.84
N TYR A 359 1.90 -21.86 -16.66
CA TYR A 359 0.51 -21.37 -16.71
C TYR A 359 -0.21 -21.44 -15.35
N THR A 360 0.14 -22.37 -14.46
CA THR A 360 -0.46 -22.50 -13.12
C THR A 360 -0.08 -21.32 -12.23
N ASP A 361 1.16 -20.83 -12.33
CA ASP A 361 1.60 -19.64 -11.61
C ASP A 361 0.81 -18.42 -12.10
N PHE A 362 0.73 -18.22 -13.43
CA PHE A 362 -0.05 -17.16 -14.03
C PHE A 362 -1.53 -17.20 -13.60
N THR A 363 -2.17 -18.38 -13.55
CA THR A 363 -3.55 -18.49 -13.09
C THR A 363 -3.71 -18.17 -11.60
N SER A 364 -2.73 -18.57 -10.77
CA SER A 364 -2.74 -18.28 -9.34
C SER A 364 -2.61 -16.77 -9.04
N TRP A 365 -1.78 -16.06 -9.81
CA TRP A 365 -1.60 -14.61 -9.65
C TRP A 365 -2.85 -13.82 -10.04
N ASN A 366 -3.66 -14.36 -10.95
CA ASN A 366 -4.79 -13.62 -11.53
C ASN A 366 -6.11 -13.81 -10.79
N ARG A 367 -6.20 -14.59 -9.72
CA ARG A 367 -7.44 -14.82 -8.94
C ARG A 367 -8.76 -14.94 -9.75
N ILE A 368 -8.73 -14.68 -11.05
CA ILE A 368 -9.80 -14.90 -11.99
C ILE A 368 -9.73 -16.38 -12.39
N GLN A 369 -10.86 -17.05 -12.40
CA GLN A 369 -10.92 -18.42 -12.90
C GLN A 369 -10.64 -18.46 -14.40
N ILE A 370 -9.36 -18.51 -14.75
CA ILE A 370 -8.90 -18.68 -16.13
C ILE A 370 -8.73 -20.18 -16.37
N SER A 371 -9.43 -20.70 -17.35
CA SER A 371 -9.23 -22.09 -17.76
C SER A 371 -7.79 -22.32 -18.27
N LYS A 372 -7.29 -23.56 -18.16
CA LYS A 372 -5.97 -23.91 -18.70
C LYS A 372 -5.79 -23.46 -20.16
N GLN A 373 -6.80 -23.69 -21.01
CA GLN A 373 -6.78 -23.27 -22.40
C GLN A 373 -6.76 -21.75 -22.54
N GLY A 374 -7.53 -21.02 -21.72
CA GLY A 374 -7.55 -19.56 -21.68
C GLY A 374 -6.18 -19.00 -21.30
N ALA A 375 -5.55 -19.58 -20.26
CA ALA A 375 -4.21 -19.16 -19.82
C ALA A 375 -3.18 -19.34 -20.93
N PHE A 376 -3.12 -20.51 -21.58
CA PHE A 376 -2.21 -20.73 -22.71
C PHE A 376 -2.49 -19.79 -23.88
N LYS A 377 -3.75 -19.50 -24.20
CA LYS A 377 -4.09 -18.55 -25.27
C LYS A 377 -3.54 -17.14 -24.98
N ILE A 378 -3.63 -16.69 -23.74
CA ILE A 378 -3.10 -15.39 -23.30
C ILE A 378 -1.56 -15.40 -23.36
N LEU A 379 -0.92 -16.39 -22.74
CA LEU A 379 0.54 -16.47 -22.66
C LEU A 379 1.19 -16.64 -24.05
N ASN A 380 0.61 -17.46 -24.92
CA ASN A 380 1.10 -17.60 -26.30
C ASN A 380 0.97 -16.27 -27.07
N ARG A 381 -0.16 -15.57 -26.95
CA ARG A 381 -0.34 -14.25 -27.56
C ARG A 381 0.70 -13.25 -27.06
N PHE A 382 1.00 -13.23 -25.77
CA PHE A 382 2.06 -12.37 -25.22
C PHE A 382 3.46 -12.77 -25.71
N THR A 383 3.67 -14.06 -26.01
CA THR A 383 4.90 -14.53 -26.66
C THR A 383 4.97 -14.07 -28.13
N GLU A 384 3.87 -14.16 -28.87
CA GLU A 384 3.76 -13.65 -30.24
C GLU A 384 3.99 -12.13 -30.33
N TYR A 385 3.53 -11.38 -29.32
CA TYR A 385 3.77 -9.93 -29.20
C TYR A 385 5.20 -9.59 -28.75
N GLY A 386 5.99 -10.59 -28.35
CA GLY A 386 7.36 -10.42 -27.85
C GLY A 386 7.45 -9.92 -26.40
N ILE A 387 6.33 -9.86 -25.68
CA ILE A 387 6.29 -9.50 -24.24
C ILE A 387 6.93 -10.61 -23.40
N LEU A 388 6.66 -11.87 -23.77
CA LEU A 388 7.22 -13.06 -23.14
C LEU A 388 8.15 -13.78 -24.10
N LYS A 389 9.03 -14.58 -23.54
CA LYS A 389 9.85 -15.58 -24.25
C LYS A 389 9.51 -16.97 -23.72
N GLU A 390 9.46 -17.95 -24.61
CA GLU A 390 9.41 -19.36 -24.23
C GLU A 390 10.81 -19.81 -23.84
N VAL A 391 10.94 -20.44 -22.66
CA VAL A 391 12.21 -20.93 -22.15
C VAL A 391 12.31 -22.42 -22.44
N GLU A 392 13.41 -22.84 -23.04
CA GLU A 392 13.70 -24.26 -23.27
C GLU A 392 13.85 -25.00 -21.95
N THR A 393 13.21 -26.16 -21.83
CA THR A 393 13.23 -27.00 -20.64
C THR A 393 13.37 -28.46 -21.02
N THR A 394 14.05 -29.23 -20.19
CA THR A 394 14.16 -30.69 -20.33
C THR A 394 12.88 -31.43 -19.91
N SER A 395 11.90 -30.72 -19.38
CA SER A 395 10.60 -31.26 -18.97
C SER A 395 9.52 -30.96 -20.02
N ASN A 396 8.44 -31.77 -20.06
CA ASN A 396 7.30 -31.53 -20.95
C ASN A 396 6.43 -30.31 -20.52
N LYS A 397 6.95 -29.42 -19.66
CA LYS A 397 6.26 -28.21 -19.21
C LYS A 397 6.71 -27.02 -20.05
N LYS A 398 5.76 -26.28 -20.60
CA LYS A 398 6.01 -25.02 -21.27
C LYS A 398 6.29 -23.94 -20.22
N LEU A 399 7.47 -23.34 -20.26
CA LEU A 399 7.90 -22.24 -19.39
C LEU A 399 7.91 -20.94 -20.18
N PHE A 400 7.48 -19.88 -19.51
CA PHE A 400 7.48 -18.51 -20.03
C PHE A 400 8.37 -17.64 -19.14
N ASP A 401 9.04 -16.67 -19.72
CA ASP A 401 9.79 -15.65 -18.99
C ASP A 401 9.53 -14.28 -19.61
N ILE A 402 9.70 -13.23 -18.82
CA ILE A 402 9.57 -11.86 -19.29
C ILE A 402 10.69 -11.56 -20.28
N ASN A 403 10.33 -11.03 -21.44
CA ASN A 403 11.34 -10.56 -22.39
C ASN A 403 11.95 -9.25 -21.89
N LYS A 404 13.19 -9.31 -21.41
CA LYS A 404 13.89 -8.14 -20.85
C LYS A 404 14.06 -6.98 -21.85
N GLU A 405 14.01 -7.24 -23.15
CA GLU A 405 14.05 -6.16 -24.17
C GLU A 405 12.78 -5.29 -24.15
N MET A 406 11.69 -5.80 -23.56
CA MET A 406 10.43 -5.06 -23.38
C MET A 406 10.36 -4.31 -22.05
N ILE A 407 11.39 -4.40 -21.20
CA ILE A 407 11.46 -3.80 -19.88
C ILE A 407 12.48 -2.67 -19.89
N ALA A 408 12.02 -1.46 -19.65
CA ALA A 408 12.88 -0.27 -19.59
C ALA A 408 13.30 0.11 -18.16
N TYR A 409 12.54 -0.34 -17.16
CA TYR A 409 12.68 0.09 -15.77
C TYR A 409 12.78 -1.12 -14.85
N GLU A 410 13.93 -1.28 -14.20
CA GLU A 410 14.16 -2.33 -13.21
C GLU A 410 14.47 -1.70 -11.84
N LYS A 411 14.10 -2.39 -10.75
CA LYS A 411 14.53 -2.02 -9.40
C LYS A 411 16.04 -2.29 -9.30
N LYS A 412 16.82 -1.26 -9.05
CA LYS A 412 18.27 -1.36 -8.86
C LYS A 412 18.61 -1.86 -7.45
#